data_ca80d557813888198c12270a7eac7858
#
_entry.id   ca80d557813888198c12270a7eac7858
#
_cell.length_a   1.000
_cell.length_b   1.000
_cell.length_c   1.000
_cell.angle_alpha   90.00
_cell.angle_beta   90.00
_cell.angle_gamma   90.00
#
_symmetry.space_group_name_H-M   'P 1'
#
loop_
_entity.id
_entity.type
_entity.pdbx_description
1 polymer ?
#
loop_
_entity_poly.entity_id
_entity_poly.type
_entity_poly.pdbx_seq_one_letter_code
_entity_poly.pdbx_strand_id
1 'polypeptide(L)'
;GDIAFRRGTGITSRVVLAADREGTYSHTGILKKKDGQWYVIHAVPGEPDFKDDPDRVKMETIEVFFEERKAINGAIMRIAEDSASAYRAAVRAERLYHAHVLFDHDYNLADTTRMYCTELVDFVYKKQGIDLPEGRISHVNIPGFKGDYLLPNDIAQSKRLCLIYYF
;
A
#
# COMPACT_ATOMS: atom_id res chain seq x y z
N GLY A 1 -0.99 10.95 6.28
CA GLY A 1 -0.89 9.62 6.89
C GLY A 1 -2.11 8.74 6.65
N ASP A 2 -3.19 9.28 6.05
CA ASP A 2 -4.30 8.43 5.63
C ASP A 2 -3.83 7.36 4.64
N ILE A 3 -4.55 6.27 4.54
CA ILE A 3 -4.20 5.14 3.69
C ILE A 3 -5.09 5.17 2.46
N ALA A 4 -4.45 5.17 1.28
CA ALA A 4 -5.12 5.06 -0.01
C ALA A 4 -5.18 3.59 -0.43
N PHE A 5 -6.34 3.14 -0.88
CA PHE A 5 -6.58 1.83 -1.46
C PHE A 5 -7.12 1.99 -2.87
N ARG A 6 -6.65 1.17 -3.81
CA ARG A 6 -7.23 1.11 -5.16
C ARG A 6 -7.46 -0.32 -5.62
N ARG A 7 -8.51 -0.53 -6.41
CA ARG A 7 -8.69 -1.70 -7.24
C ARG A 7 -8.04 -1.43 -8.59
N GLY A 8 -6.88 -1.99 -8.80
CA GLY A 8 -6.12 -1.74 -10.02
C GLY A 8 -6.64 -2.51 -11.24
N THR A 9 -6.19 -2.09 -12.41
CA THR A 9 -6.56 -2.65 -13.72
C THR A 9 -5.57 -3.70 -14.25
N GLY A 10 -4.33 -3.69 -13.75
CA GLY A 10 -3.21 -4.48 -14.25
C GLY A 10 -3.27 -5.98 -13.91
N ILE A 11 -2.32 -6.73 -14.47
CA ILE A 11 -2.22 -8.20 -14.26
C ILE A 11 -1.94 -8.51 -12.78
N THR A 12 -1.00 -7.81 -12.15
CA THR A 12 -0.70 -7.97 -10.72
C THR A 12 -1.93 -7.76 -9.86
N SER A 13 -2.76 -6.76 -10.18
CA SER A 13 -4.03 -6.51 -9.48
C SER A 13 -4.99 -7.70 -9.57
N ARG A 14 -5.06 -8.34 -10.73
CA ARG A 14 -5.92 -9.53 -10.92
C ARG A 14 -5.43 -10.73 -10.09
N VAL A 15 -4.11 -10.91 -9.98
CA VAL A 15 -3.52 -11.97 -9.15
C VAL A 15 -3.83 -11.72 -7.67
N VAL A 16 -3.63 -10.48 -7.19
CA VAL A 16 -3.92 -10.11 -5.80
C VAL A 16 -5.41 -10.32 -5.49
N LEU A 17 -6.32 -9.87 -6.36
CA LEU A 17 -7.77 -10.05 -6.17
C LEU A 17 -8.21 -11.52 -6.23
N ALA A 18 -7.53 -12.35 -7.04
CA ALA A 18 -7.79 -13.78 -7.08
C ALA A 18 -7.29 -14.49 -5.80
N ALA A 19 -6.21 -14.00 -5.21
CA ALA A 19 -5.66 -14.48 -3.94
C ALA A 19 -6.53 -14.04 -2.76
N ASP A 20 -7.03 -12.82 -2.79
CA ASP A 20 -7.87 -12.20 -1.77
C ASP A 20 -9.36 -12.34 -2.15
N ARG A 21 -9.94 -13.49 -1.82
CA ARG A 21 -11.31 -13.87 -2.22
C ARG A 21 -12.41 -12.91 -1.77
N GLU A 22 -12.16 -12.16 -0.70
CA GLU A 22 -13.12 -11.20 -0.11
C GLU A 22 -12.67 -9.76 -0.34
N GLY A 23 -11.50 -9.54 -0.93
CA GLY A 23 -10.88 -8.25 -1.08
C GLY A 23 -11.47 -7.40 -2.20
N THR A 24 -11.66 -6.13 -1.89
CA THR A 24 -12.08 -5.12 -2.85
C THR A 24 -10.88 -4.47 -3.54
N TYR A 25 -9.76 -4.36 -2.85
CA TYR A 25 -8.59 -3.60 -3.28
C TYR A 25 -7.41 -4.52 -3.59
N SER A 26 -6.61 -4.12 -4.56
CA SER A 26 -5.41 -4.85 -4.97
C SER A 26 -4.12 -4.10 -4.70
N HIS A 27 -4.21 -2.85 -4.26
CA HIS A 27 -3.06 -1.99 -4.04
C HIS A 27 -3.34 -0.94 -2.97
N THR A 28 -2.28 -0.52 -2.27
CA THR A 28 -2.38 0.48 -1.20
C THR A 28 -1.14 1.36 -1.13
N GLY A 29 -1.28 2.51 -0.51
CA GLY A 29 -0.21 3.45 -0.22
C GLY A 29 -0.60 4.39 0.91
N ILE A 30 0.31 5.27 1.30
CA ILE A 30 0.10 6.23 2.38
C ILE A 30 0.10 7.66 1.85
N LEU A 31 -0.88 8.46 2.27
CA LEU A 31 -1.04 9.85 1.86
C LEU A 31 -0.07 10.76 2.60
N LYS A 32 0.54 11.67 1.85
CA LYS A 32 1.41 12.73 2.33
C LYS A 32 1.06 14.05 1.67
N LYS A 33 0.84 15.10 2.44
CA LYS A 33 0.72 16.47 1.92
C LYS A 33 2.09 17.13 1.89
N LYS A 34 2.47 17.71 0.76
CA LYS A 34 3.71 18.44 0.56
C LYS A 34 3.46 19.63 -0.37
N ASP A 35 3.89 20.81 0.03
CA ASP A 35 3.77 22.06 -0.75
C ASP A 35 2.34 22.35 -1.28
N GLY A 36 1.33 22.02 -0.45
CA GLY A 36 -0.08 22.18 -0.80
C GLY A 36 -0.70 21.04 -1.60
N GLN A 37 0.11 20.17 -2.22
CA GLN A 37 -0.30 19.03 -3.04
C GLN A 37 -0.39 17.74 -2.21
N TRP A 38 -1.33 16.85 -2.56
CA TRP A 38 -1.44 15.51 -2.00
C TRP A 38 -0.71 14.47 -2.85
N TYR A 39 0.07 13.65 -2.20
CA TYR A 39 0.82 12.53 -2.80
C TYR A 39 0.43 11.22 -2.13
N VAL A 40 0.58 10.13 -2.87
CA VAL A 40 0.54 8.77 -2.36
C VAL A 40 1.96 8.18 -2.47
N ILE A 41 2.46 7.65 -1.36
CA ILE A 41 3.73 6.92 -1.31
C ILE A 41 3.38 5.44 -1.24
N HIS A 42 3.86 4.68 -2.23
CA HIS A 42 3.54 3.27 -2.38
C HIS A 42 4.69 2.49 -3.03
N ALA A 43 4.71 1.18 -2.89
CA ALA A 43 5.63 0.30 -3.59
C ALA A 43 4.88 -0.45 -4.69
N VAL A 44 5.29 -0.31 -5.95
CA VAL A 44 4.57 -0.86 -7.10
C VAL A 44 5.53 -1.38 -8.16
N PRO A 45 5.27 -2.56 -8.74
CA PRO A 45 6.04 -3.07 -9.88
C PRO A 45 5.42 -2.60 -11.20
N GLY A 46 6.27 -2.44 -12.22
CA GLY A 46 5.83 -2.21 -13.59
C GLY A 46 5.25 -0.82 -13.87
N GLU A 47 5.49 0.15 -13.01
CA GLU A 47 5.11 1.56 -13.20
C GLU A 47 6.36 2.46 -13.20
N PRO A 48 7.26 2.40 -14.20
CA PRO A 48 8.51 3.18 -14.21
C PRO A 48 8.24 4.67 -14.41
N ASP A 49 9.02 5.54 -13.71
CA ASP A 49 8.97 6.99 -13.90
C ASP A 49 9.86 7.44 -15.07
N PHE A 50 10.90 6.65 -15.39
CA PHE A 50 11.83 6.88 -16.49
C PHE A 50 12.33 5.56 -17.07
N LYS A 51 13.05 5.62 -18.17
CA LYS A 51 13.64 4.42 -18.81
C LYS A 51 14.59 3.72 -17.84
N ASP A 52 14.42 2.39 -17.67
CA ASP A 52 15.21 1.53 -16.79
C ASP A 52 15.06 1.86 -15.28
N ASP A 53 14.00 2.57 -14.89
CA ASP A 53 13.64 2.80 -13.47
C ASP A 53 13.30 1.45 -12.82
N PRO A 54 14.01 1.05 -11.75
CA PRO A 54 13.69 -0.20 -11.07
C PRO A 54 12.36 -0.09 -10.33
N ASP A 55 11.69 -1.23 -10.16
CA ASP A 55 10.51 -1.31 -9.28
C ASP A 55 10.92 -0.95 -7.84
N ARG A 56 10.26 0.04 -7.27
CA ARG A 56 10.64 0.63 -5.97
C ARG A 56 9.50 1.36 -5.28
N VAL A 57 9.77 1.86 -4.09
CA VAL A 57 8.90 2.83 -3.43
C VAL A 57 8.87 4.12 -4.24
N LYS A 58 7.68 4.58 -4.56
CA LYS A 58 7.38 5.75 -5.38
C LYS A 58 6.55 6.78 -4.61
N MET A 59 6.56 8.01 -5.10
CA MET A 59 5.69 9.08 -4.62
C MET A 59 5.08 9.77 -5.84
N GLU A 60 3.80 9.59 -6.06
CA GLU A 60 3.05 10.22 -7.14
C GLU A 60 1.87 11.03 -6.60
N THR A 61 1.34 11.97 -7.38
CA THR A 61 0.17 12.74 -6.92
C THR A 61 -1.05 11.84 -6.77
N ILE A 62 -1.99 12.24 -5.93
CA ILE A 62 -3.21 11.45 -5.68
C ILE A 62 -4.02 11.26 -6.98
N GLU A 63 -4.00 12.24 -7.88
CA GLU A 63 -4.66 12.18 -9.18
C GLU A 63 -4.05 11.12 -10.08
N VAL A 64 -2.71 10.99 -10.08
CA VAL A 64 -1.98 9.96 -10.85
C VAL A 64 -2.20 8.58 -10.24
N PHE A 65 -2.21 8.47 -8.90
CA PHE A 65 -2.46 7.20 -8.22
C PHE A 65 -3.85 6.64 -8.55
N PHE A 66 -4.86 7.50 -8.65
CA PHE A 66 -6.25 7.13 -8.91
C PHE A 66 -6.72 7.37 -10.36
N GLU A 67 -5.81 7.62 -11.28
CA GLU A 67 -6.21 7.79 -12.68
C GLU A 67 -6.94 6.56 -13.25
N GLU A 68 -7.91 6.75 -14.14
CA GLU A 68 -8.81 5.71 -14.66
C GLU A 68 -8.08 4.50 -15.27
N ARG A 69 -6.91 4.72 -15.87
CA ARG A 69 -6.10 3.62 -16.41
C ARG A 69 -5.46 2.75 -15.32
N LYS A 70 -5.33 3.24 -14.08
CA LYS A 70 -4.73 2.53 -12.94
C LYS A 70 -5.75 2.03 -11.93
N ALA A 71 -6.89 2.70 -11.79
CA ALA A 71 -7.87 2.41 -10.75
C ALA A 71 -9.29 2.28 -11.30
N ILE A 72 -9.99 1.20 -10.95
CA ILE A 72 -11.41 1.00 -11.23
C ILE A 72 -12.26 1.68 -10.16
N ASN A 73 -11.84 1.56 -8.92
CA ASN A 73 -12.40 2.22 -7.75
C ASN A 73 -11.32 2.38 -6.67
N GLY A 74 -11.64 3.12 -5.63
CA GLY A 74 -10.70 3.33 -4.55
C GLY A 74 -11.35 3.87 -3.29
N ALA A 75 -10.55 3.89 -2.22
CA ALA A 75 -10.94 4.44 -0.93
C ALA A 75 -9.77 5.15 -0.25
N ILE A 76 -10.13 6.10 0.61
CA ILE A 76 -9.21 6.68 1.58
C ILE A 76 -9.73 6.33 2.96
N MET A 77 -8.86 5.74 3.78
CA MET A 77 -9.15 5.39 5.16
C MET A 77 -8.18 6.08 6.12
N ARG A 78 -8.65 6.38 7.31
CA ARG A 78 -7.93 7.12 8.34
C ARG A 78 -7.85 6.34 9.63
N ILE A 79 -6.72 6.42 10.34
CA ILE A 79 -6.61 6.06 11.75
C ILE A 79 -7.50 7.00 12.56
N ALA A 80 -8.50 6.45 13.26
CA ALA A 80 -9.52 7.24 13.94
C ALA A 80 -8.98 8.04 15.15
N GLU A 81 -7.96 7.52 15.83
CA GLU A 81 -7.59 7.99 17.17
C GLU A 81 -6.22 8.63 17.30
N ASP A 82 -5.36 8.59 16.27
CA ASP A 82 -3.96 9.05 16.38
C ASP A 82 -3.42 9.70 15.10
N SER A 83 -3.79 10.95 14.89
CA SER A 83 -3.30 11.75 13.75
C SER A 83 -1.79 12.02 13.82
N ALA A 84 -1.20 12.07 15.01
CA ALA A 84 0.22 12.30 15.19
C ALA A 84 1.04 11.09 14.73
N SER A 85 0.60 9.88 15.07
CA SER A 85 1.23 8.64 14.58
C SER A 85 1.04 8.48 13.06
N ALA A 86 -0.13 8.81 12.52
CA ALA A 86 -0.37 8.82 11.08
C ALA A 86 0.59 9.78 10.35
N TYR A 87 0.79 10.99 10.88
CA TYR A 87 1.76 11.94 10.33
C TYR A 87 3.19 11.38 10.35
N ARG A 88 3.63 10.80 11.48
CA ARG A 88 4.97 10.20 11.59
C ARG A 88 5.15 8.99 10.65
N ALA A 89 4.09 8.18 10.44
CA ALA A 89 4.11 7.09 9.47
C ALA A 89 4.32 7.62 8.05
N ALA A 90 3.61 8.69 7.64
CA ALA A 90 3.80 9.33 6.34
C ALA A 90 5.21 9.93 6.17
N VAL A 91 5.78 10.56 7.21
CA VAL A 91 7.16 11.05 7.18
C VAL A 91 8.16 9.89 7.01
N ARG A 92 7.90 8.75 7.65
CA ARG A 92 8.73 7.55 7.48
C ARG A 92 8.63 6.98 6.07
N ALA A 93 7.43 6.91 5.49
CA ALA A 93 7.23 6.48 4.11
C ALA A 93 7.99 7.38 3.12
N GLU A 94 7.97 8.70 3.31
CA GLU A 94 8.74 9.65 2.51
C GLU A 94 10.26 9.38 2.59
N ARG A 95 10.77 8.98 3.76
CA ARG A 95 12.18 8.58 3.90
C ARG A 95 12.50 7.31 3.12
N LEU A 96 11.59 6.32 3.08
CA LEU A 96 11.77 5.10 2.28
C LEU A 96 11.79 5.42 0.77
N TYR A 97 10.94 6.34 0.33
CA TYR A 97 10.96 6.87 -1.03
C TYR A 97 12.33 7.51 -1.36
N HIS A 98 12.83 8.41 -0.51
CA HIS A 98 14.13 9.05 -0.74
C HIS A 98 15.33 8.08 -0.63
N ALA A 99 15.18 6.99 0.12
CA ALA A 99 16.17 5.92 0.19
C ALA A 99 16.11 4.96 -1.01
N HIS A 100 15.19 5.17 -1.97
CA HIS A 100 14.98 4.32 -3.13
C HIS A 100 14.81 2.84 -2.78
N VAL A 101 14.06 2.53 -1.70
CA VAL A 101 13.80 1.16 -1.28
C VAL A 101 13.15 0.39 -2.44
N LEU A 102 13.72 -0.75 -2.80
CA LEU A 102 13.28 -1.55 -3.93
C LEU A 102 11.96 -2.27 -3.61
N PHE A 103 11.21 -2.58 -4.66
CA PHE A 103 10.03 -3.45 -4.56
C PHE A 103 10.46 -4.88 -4.21
N ASP A 104 9.71 -5.52 -3.31
CA ASP A 104 9.91 -6.93 -2.98
C ASP A 104 9.11 -7.82 -3.93
N HIS A 105 9.81 -8.44 -4.89
CA HIS A 105 9.22 -9.39 -5.83
C HIS A 105 9.06 -10.80 -5.25
N ASP A 106 9.71 -11.08 -4.11
CA ASP A 106 9.62 -12.36 -3.43
C ASP A 106 8.46 -12.39 -2.42
N TYR A 107 7.88 -11.21 -2.12
CA TYR A 107 6.79 -11.02 -1.15
C TYR A 107 7.13 -11.62 0.22
N ASN A 108 8.37 -11.43 0.67
CA ASN A 108 8.91 -12.02 1.89
C ASN A 108 8.78 -11.06 3.08
N LEU A 109 7.76 -11.22 3.89
CA LEU A 109 7.49 -10.41 5.09
C LEU A 109 8.63 -10.39 6.13
N ALA A 110 9.61 -11.29 6.03
CA ALA A 110 10.79 -11.30 6.93
C ALA A 110 11.92 -10.39 6.45
N ASP A 111 11.92 -9.96 5.18
CA ASP A 111 12.92 -9.06 4.61
C ASP A 111 12.39 -7.62 4.58
N THR A 112 12.93 -6.75 5.41
CA THR A 112 12.54 -5.33 5.46
C THR A 112 13.45 -4.42 4.62
N THR A 113 14.34 -4.98 3.81
CA THR A 113 15.23 -4.20 2.91
C THR A 113 14.56 -3.87 1.59
N ARG A 114 13.53 -4.64 1.22
CA ARG A 114 12.61 -4.43 0.10
C ARG A 114 11.19 -4.45 0.62
N MET A 115 10.26 -3.88 -0.11
CA MET A 115 8.86 -3.81 0.36
C MET A 115 7.90 -3.85 -0.80
N TYR A 116 6.80 -4.60 -0.66
CA TYR A 116 5.62 -4.43 -1.50
C TYR A 116 4.59 -3.50 -0.82
N CYS A 117 3.48 -3.21 -1.47
CA CYS A 117 2.60 -2.10 -1.09
C CYS A 117 2.05 -2.17 0.34
N THR A 118 1.52 -3.31 0.74
CA THR A 118 0.94 -3.50 2.08
C THR A 118 2.00 -3.60 3.16
N GLU A 119 3.14 -4.19 2.85
CA GLU A 119 4.28 -4.26 3.75
C GLU A 119 4.82 -2.86 4.08
N LEU A 120 4.93 -1.98 3.08
CA LEU A 120 5.34 -0.59 3.29
C LEU A 120 4.39 0.11 4.28
N VAL A 121 3.08 0.00 4.07
CA VAL A 121 2.08 0.63 4.94
C VAL A 121 2.14 0.05 6.35
N ASP A 122 2.17 -1.27 6.48
CA ASP A 122 2.27 -1.97 7.76
C ASP A 122 3.56 -1.59 8.51
N PHE A 123 4.71 -1.62 7.82
CA PHE A 123 6.00 -1.27 8.39
C PHE A 123 6.02 0.13 8.99
N VAL A 124 5.55 1.14 8.25
CA VAL A 124 5.61 2.52 8.76
C VAL A 124 4.69 2.75 9.94
N TYR A 125 3.54 2.04 10.00
CA TYR A 125 2.61 2.08 11.12
C TYR A 125 3.09 1.25 12.32
N LYS A 126 3.65 0.08 12.12
CA LYS A 126 4.29 -0.73 13.17
C LYS A 126 5.41 0.02 13.88
N LYS A 127 6.17 0.85 13.16
CA LYS A 127 7.17 1.74 13.77
C LYS A 127 6.57 2.86 14.63
N GLN A 128 5.25 3.03 14.62
CA GLN A 128 4.50 3.90 15.52
C GLN A 128 3.77 3.12 16.63
N GLY A 129 4.00 1.80 16.74
CA GLY A 129 3.30 0.93 17.68
C GLY A 129 1.87 0.57 17.26
N ILE A 130 1.53 0.74 15.99
CA ILE A 130 0.20 0.46 15.45
C ILE A 130 0.26 -0.76 14.55
N ASP A 131 -0.41 -1.85 14.95
CA ASP A 131 -0.65 -3.05 14.15
C ASP A 131 -1.94 -2.85 13.35
N LEU A 132 -1.82 -2.48 12.07
CA LEU A 132 -2.98 -2.27 11.20
C LEU A 132 -3.70 -3.58 10.86
N PRO A 133 -3.00 -4.65 10.46
CA PRO A 133 -3.65 -5.91 10.15
C PRO A 133 -4.26 -6.61 11.38
N GLU A 134 -3.91 -6.20 12.61
CA GLU A 134 -4.40 -6.84 13.85
C GLU A 134 -4.21 -8.36 13.84
N GLY A 135 -3.02 -8.79 13.39
CA GLY A 135 -2.64 -10.20 13.28
C GLY A 135 -3.23 -10.93 12.05
N ARG A 136 -3.98 -10.26 11.16
CA ARG A 136 -4.48 -10.89 9.93
C ARG A 136 -3.34 -11.13 8.97
N ILE A 137 -3.34 -12.32 8.36
CA ILE A 137 -2.47 -12.74 7.27
C ILE A 137 -3.31 -13.65 6.35
N SER A 138 -3.25 -13.39 5.07
CA SER A 138 -3.95 -14.16 4.05
C SER A 138 -3.15 -15.39 3.66
N HIS A 139 -3.73 -16.59 3.87
CA HIS A 139 -3.18 -17.86 3.42
C HIS A 139 -3.59 -18.13 1.97
N VAL A 140 -2.69 -17.95 1.03
CA VAL A 140 -2.94 -18.09 -0.39
C VAL A 140 -2.47 -19.47 -0.88
N ASN A 141 -3.32 -20.14 -1.67
CA ASN A 141 -3.00 -21.43 -2.27
C ASN A 141 -3.58 -21.50 -3.69
N ILE A 142 -2.98 -20.73 -4.60
CA ILE A 142 -3.29 -20.76 -6.03
C ILE A 142 -2.01 -21.15 -6.82
N PRO A 143 -2.13 -21.78 -8.01
CA PRO A 143 -0.96 -22.14 -8.82
C PRO A 143 -0.05 -20.93 -9.07
N GLY A 144 1.24 -21.10 -8.76
CA GLY A 144 2.25 -20.04 -8.93
C GLY A 144 2.27 -18.96 -7.84
N PHE A 145 1.33 -18.99 -6.88
CA PHE A 145 1.27 -18.03 -5.77
C PHE A 145 0.76 -18.74 -4.53
N LYS A 146 1.67 -19.25 -3.70
CA LYS A 146 1.35 -20.04 -2.51
C LYS A 146 2.20 -19.59 -1.32
N GLY A 147 1.53 -19.28 -0.20
CA GLY A 147 2.19 -18.85 1.03
C GLY A 147 1.30 -17.95 1.88
N ASP A 148 1.94 -17.29 2.82
CA ASP A 148 1.32 -16.32 3.73
C ASP A 148 1.69 -14.91 3.27
N TYR A 149 0.68 -14.10 2.99
CA TYR A 149 0.85 -12.75 2.45
C TYR A 149 0.02 -11.75 3.23
N LEU A 150 0.55 -10.55 3.37
CA LEU A 150 -0.23 -9.41 3.82
C LEU A 150 -0.91 -8.77 2.60
N LEU A 151 -2.20 -8.94 2.45
CA LEU A 151 -2.97 -8.40 1.33
C LEU A 151 -3.64 -7.06 1.69
N PRO A 152 -4.03 -6.23 0.72
CA PRO A 152 -4.68 -4.93 0.99
C PRO A 152 -5.92 -5.04 1.88
N ASN A 153 -6.69 -6.12 1.73
CA ASN A 153 -7.88 -6.37 2.54
C ASN A 153 -7.57 -6.65 4.02
N ASP A 154 -6.42 -7.29 4.33
CA ASP A 154 -5.99 -7.52 5.72
C ASP A 154 -5.81 -6.19 6.48
N ILE A 155 -5.38 -5.13 5.77
CA ILE A 155 -5.29 -3.78 6.33
C ILE A 155 -6.64 -3.06 6.28
N ALA A 156 -7.38 -3.15 5.16
CA ALA A 156 -8.64 -2.42 4.98
C ALA A 156 -9.72 -2.84 5.99
N GLN A 157 -9.68 -4.07 6.50
CA GLN A 157 -10.57 -4.58 7.55
C GLN A 157 -10.18 -4.15 8.98
N SER A 158 -9.12 -3.36 9.15
CA SER A 158 -8.70 -2.90 10.47
C SER A 158 -9.80 -2.10 11.17
N LYS A 159 -10.11 -2.48 12.40
CA LYS A 159 -11.06 -1.75 13.26
C LYS A 159 -10.53 -0.36 13.67
N ARG A 160 -9.25 -0.11 13.46
CA ARG A 160 -8.58 1.17 13.71
C ARG A 160 -8.81 2.19 12.60
N LEU A 161 -9.31 1.74 11.43
CA LEU A 161 -9.52 2.58 10.26
C LEU A 161 -10.98 2.98 10.13
N CYS A 162 -11.22 4.25 9.80
CA CYS A 162 -12.52 4.73 9.35
C CYS A 162 -12.44 5.17 7.89
N LEU A 163 -13.49 4.89 7.14
CA LEU A 163 -13.63 5.31 5.75
C LEU A 163 -13.82 6.83 5.69
N ILE A 164 -13.01 7.51 4.90
CA ILE A 164 -13.08 8.97 4.65
C ILE A 164 -13.70 9.24 3.30
N TYR A 165 -13.32 8.48 2.28
CA TYR A 165 -13.77 8.69 0.91
C TYR A 165 -13.77 7.37 0.15
N TYR A 166 -14.74 7.22 -0.77
CA TYR A 166 -14.86 6.08 -1.69
C TYR A 166 -15.40 6.57 -3.04
N PHE A 167 -14.92 6.00 -4.13
CA PHE A 167 -15.40 6.29 -5.50
C PHE A 167 -15.41 5.03 -6.37
#